data_41f0e66a00672730032f72ad9c2fa765
#
_entry.id   41f0e66a00672730032f72ad9c2fa765
#
_cell.length_a   1.000
_cell.length_b   1.000
_cell.length_c   1.000
_cell.angle_alpha   90.00
_cell.angle_beta   90.00
_cell.angle_gamma   90.00
#
_symmetry.space_group_name_H-M   'P 1'
#
loop_
_entity.id
_entity.type
_entity.pdbx_description
1 polymer ?
#
loop_
_entity_poly.entity_id
_entity_poly.type
_entity_poly.pdbx_seq_one_letter_code
_entity_poly.pdbx_strand_id
1 'polypeptide(L)'
;MNNIIYKNIIAFHPGFYIEEILDDLAMTQEEFAKRLDVSAKTISKLVNAQIPLSNDLASRISSMLGINVETLINLQKTYELKLIEIEKEKKIDAQIEIVKEIDYNYFVKNQILNVAKSASDKIQNLCAFLKVSDLTLLRKPDLLASFRTSVQTVTERNIINANVWLQTAINFGLQKQVKPFDENKLKLAVPEIRKMTLMQPQEFLPKLEQLFEECGVAFVLLPSLKNCGVNGVVKWYDDKVVLAINDRNSFADTFWFSIFHEIGHVFQKKKTKIIINDKVLSQTSQDLESDADRYARDILLPQKEYETLLDSCSNGVTYDKICWFANRMGIHPGIVIGRLQHDGVIPFSRFTKMREKYQIIM
;
A
#
# COMPACT_ATOMS: atom_id res chain seq x y z
N MET A 1 -39.52 -1.91 -12.41
CA MET A 1 -39.12 -3.24 -11.87
C MET A 1 -38.68 -3.04 -10.43
N ASN A 2 -39.41 -3.63 -9.48
CA ASN A 2 -39.19 -3.40 -8.03
C ASN A 2 -38.33 -4.48 -7.38
N ASN A 3 -37.40 -5.06 -8.13
CA ASN A 3 -36.47 -6.11 -7.68
C ASN A 3 -35.04 -5.73 -7.96
N ILE A 4 -34.15 -6.10 -7.05
CA ILE A 4 -32.70 -5.95 -7.19
C ILE A 4 -32.11 -7.34 -7.40
N ILE A 5 -31.39 -7.53 -8.51
CA ILE A 5 -30.75 -8.80 -8.87
C ILE A 5 -29.24 -8.62 -8.82
N TYR A 6 -28.56 -9.51 -8.10
CA TYR A 6 -27.11 -9.60 -8.09
C TYR A 6 -26.67 -11.06 -8.05
N LYS A 7 -25.98 -11.54 -9.05
CA LYS A 7 -25.68 -12.97 -9.25
C LYS A 7 -26.97 -13.81 -9.17
N ASN A 8 -27.03 -14.72 -8.23
CA ASN A 8 -28.19 -15.61 -8.00
C ASN A 8 -29.12 -15.11 -6.90
N ILE A 9 -28.90 -13.91 -6.38
CA ILE A 9 -29.68 -13.33 -5.30
C ILE A 9 -30.66 -12.34 -5.89
N ILE A 10 -31.94 -12.54 -5.58
CA ILE A 10 -33.01 -11.64 -5.99
C ILE A 10 -33.68 -11.10 -4.74
N ALA A 11 -33.76 -9.79 -4.63
CA ALA A 11 -34.47 -9.09 -3.57
C ALA A 11 -35.75 -8.47 -4.15
N PHE A 12 -36.89 -9.05 -3.81
CA PHE A 12 -38.22 -8.53 -4.19
C PHE A 12 -38.70 -7.54 -3.14
N HIS A 13 -38.93 -6.30 -3.56
CA HIS A 13 -39.53 -5.31 -2.68
C HIS A 13 -41.01 -5.64 -2.42
N PRO A 14 -41.57 -5.46 -1.20
CA PRO A 14 -42.99 -5.69 -0.93
C PRO A 14 -43.96 -4.96 -1.86
N GLY A 15 -43.54 -3.80 -2.38
CA GLY A 15 -44.30 -3.04 -3.39
C GLY A 15 -44.63 -3.86 -4.65
N PHE A 16 -43.79 -4.82 -5.02
CA PHE A 16 -44.06 -5.74 -6.14
C PHE A 16 -45.36 -6.55 -5.88
N TYR A 17 -45.47 -7.14 -4.71
CA TYR A 17 -46.65 -7.93 -4.33
C TYR A 17 -47.89 -7.05 -4.17
N ILE A 18 -47.72 -5.81 -3.72
CA ILE A 18 -48.86 -4.85 -3.64
C ILE A 18 -49.34 -4.48 -5.05
N GLU A 19 -48.45 -4.33 -6.01
CA GLU A 19 -48.79 -4.08 -7.42
C GLU A 19 -49.59 -5.27 -8.01
N GLU A 20 -49.16 -6.50 -7.79
CA GLU A 20 -49.92 -7.71 -8.22
C GLU A 20 -51.32 -7.77 -7.54
N ILE A 21 -51.42 -7.47 -6.26
CA ILE A 21 -52.71 -7.42 -5.55
C ILE A 21 -53.62 -6.35 -6.16
N LEU A 22 -53.10 -5.19 -6.52
CA LEU A 22 -53.89 -4.13 -7.17
C LEU A 22 -54.42 -4.56 -8.53
N ASP A 23 -53.58 -5.24 -9.29
CA ASP A 23 -53.95 -5.77 -10.62
C ASP A 23 -55.07 -6.86 -10.47
N ASP A 24 -54.89 -7.80 -9.52
CA ASP A 24 -55.85 -8.87 -9.25
C ASP A 24 -57.21 -8.33 -8.78
N LEU A 25 -57.18 -7.25 -8.02
CA LEU A 25 -58.39 -6.58 -7.53
C LEU A 25 -59.02 -5.59 -8.56
N ALA A 26 -58.35 -5.38 -9.70
CA ALA A 26 -58.66 -4.36 -10.70
C ALA A 26 -58.85 -2.96 -10.05
N MET A 27 -57.99 -2.62 -9.08
CA MET A 27 -58.07 -1.44 -8.24
C MET A 27 -56.97 -0.46 -8.57
N THR A 28 -57.28 0.84 -8.66
CA THR A 28 -56.26 1.87 -8.87
C THR A 28 -55.52 2.16 -7.56
N GLN A 29 -54.27 2.64 -7.69
CA GLN A 29 -53.46 3.06 -6.52
C GLN A 29 -54.16 4.15 -5.70
N GLU A 30 -54.93 5.05 -6.35
CA GLU A 30 -55.70 6.09 -5.68
C GLU A 30 -56.87 5.53 -4.87
N GLU A 31 -57.57 4.56 -5.40
CA GLU A 31 -58.68 3.90 -4.71
C GLU A 31 -58.19 3.08 -3.51
N PHE A 32 -57.09 2.34 -3.71
CA PHE A 32 -56.46 1.57 -2.64
C PHE A 32 -55.99 2.48 -1.51
N ALA A 33 -55.36 3.60 -1.84
CA ALA A 33 -54.91 4.60 -0.88
C ALA A 33 -56.08 5.17 -0.03
N LYS A 34 -57.17 5.52 -0.70
CA LYS A 34 -58.41 5.99 0.00
C LYS A 34 -58.97 4.96 0.99
N ARG A 35 -59.00 3.67 0.58
CA ARG A 35 -59.49 2.59 1.44
C ARG A 35 -58.56 2.30 2.63
N LEU A 36 -57.27 2.57 2.50
CA LEU A 36 -56.30 2.45 3.58
C LEU A 36 -56.14 3.71 4.43
N ASP A 37 -56.87 4.79 4.11
CA ASP A 37 -56.72 6.10 4.73
C ASP A 37 -55.29 6.63 4.73
N VAL A 38 -54.66 6.56 3.53
CA VAL A 38 -53.30 7.08 3.26
C VAL A 38 -53.30 7.91 1.97
N SER A 39 -52.20 8.65 1.71
CA SER A 39 -52.10 9.41 0.47
C SER A 39 -51.80 8.47 -0.73
N ALA A 40 -52.38 8.82 -1.88
CA ALA A 40 -52.02 8.13 -3.15
C ALA A 40 -50.50 8.13 -3.42
N LYS A 41 -49.82 9.21 -3.01
CA LYS A 41 -48.37 9.33 -3.07
C LYS A 41 -47.65 8.27 -2.24
N THR A 42 -48.19 7.88 -1.09
CA THR A 42 -47.64 6.82 -0.22
C THR A 42 -47.69 5.47 -0.92
N ILE A 43 -48.83 5.11 -1.51
CA ILE A 43 -49.00 3.85 -2.24
C ILE A 43 -48.10 3.83 -3.49
N SER A 44 -48.07 4.92 -4.26
CA SER A 44 -47.21 5.04 -5.42
C SER A 44 -45.72 4.87 -5.06
N LYS A 45 -45.26 5.47 -3.97
CA LYS A 45 -43.86 5.28 -3.49
C LYS A 45 -43.58 3.86 -3.05
N LEU A 46 -44.53 3.19 -2.37
CA LEU A 46 -44.40 1.81 -1.93
C LEU A 46 -44.28 0.87 -3.15
N VAL A 47 -45.22 0.99 -4.10
CA VAL A 47 -45.24 0.19 -5.32
C VAL A 47 -43.95 0.41 -6.12
N ASN A 48 -43.45 1.62 -6.19
CA ASN A 48 -42.17 1.95 -6.87
C ASN A 48 -40.90 1.68 -6.04
N ALA A 49 -41.00 0.95 -4.92
CA ALA A 49 -39.88 0.60 -4.03
C ALA A 49 -39.08 1.82 -3.50
N GLN A 50 -39.72 2.97 -3.36
CA GLN A 50 -39.09 4.20 -2.85
C GLN A 50 -39.19 4.34 -1.33
N ILE A 51 -40.09 3.60 -0.69
CA ILE A 51 -40.27 3.53 0.78
C ILE A 51 -40.50 2.08 1.19
N PRO A 52 -40.06 1.69 2.39
CA PRO A 52 -40.36 0.37 2.94
C PRO A 52 -41.85 0.21 3.26
N LEU A 53 -42.32 -1.03 3.35
CA LEU A 53 -43.62 -1.35 3.89
C LEU A 53 -43.56 -1.21 5.43
N SER A 54 -44.13 -0.10 5.96
CA SER A 54 -44.18 0.14 7.40
C SER A 54 -45.15 -0.80 8.12
N ASN A 55 -44.91 -1.05 9.40
CA ASN A 55 -45.80 -1.87 10.22
C ASN A 55 -47.24 -1.33 10.26
N ASP A 56 -47.42 0.01 10.28
CA ASP A 56 -48.76 0.63 10.24
C ASP A 56 -49.47 0.31 8.92
N LEU A 57 -48.76 0.50 7.79
CA LEU A 57 -49.31 0.22 6.48
C LEU A 57 -49.59 -1.28 6.28
N ALA A 58 -48.71 -2.16 6.77
CA ALA A 58 -48.90 -3.61 6.77
C ALA A 58 -50.17 -3.99 7.57
N SER A 59 -50.40 -3.36 8.73
CA SER A 59 -51.60 -3.58 9.55
C SER A 59 -52.88 -3.15 8.84
N ARG A 60 -52.88 -1.99 8.18
CA ARG A 60 -54.02 -1.49 7.40
C ARG A 60 -54.34 -2.38 6.20
N ILE A 61 -53.33 -2.81 5.48
CA ILE A 61 -53.47 -3.77 4.34
C ILE A 61 -54.00 -5.11 4.85
N SER A 62 -53.47 -5.61 5.96
CA SER A 62 -53.95 -6.83 6.62
C SER A 62 -55.43 -6.75 6.97
N SER A 63 -55.84 -5.65 7.58
CA SER A 63 -57.27 -5.43 7.97
C SER A 63 -58.20 -5.33 6.78
N MET A 64 -57.74 -4.75 5.68
CA MET A 64 -58.53 -4.57 4.46
C MET A 64 -58.68 -5.86 3.65
N LEU A 65 -57.55 -6.60 3.50
CA LEU A 65 -57.44 -7.75 2.57
C LEU A 65 -57.55 -9.11 3.28
N GLY A 66 -57.56 -9.14 4.62
CA GLY A 66 -57.54 -10.39 5.38
C GLY A 66 -56.22 -11.16 5.32
N ILE A 67 -55.16 -10.55 4.80
CA ILE A 67 -53.80 -11.14 4.75
C ILE A 67 -53.19 -11.05 6.14
N ASN A 68 -52.56 -12.13 6.61
CA ASN A 68 -51.88 -12.11 7.90
C ASN A 68 -50.80 -11.00 7.93
N VAL A 69 -50.84 -10.14 8.94
CA VAL A 69 -49.89 -9.03 9.10
C VAL A 69 -48.45 -9.50 9.19
N GLU A 70 -48.19 -10.65 9.83
CA GLU A 70 -46.85 -11.26 9.90
C GLU A 70 -46.30 -11.60 8.52
N THR A 71 -47.15 -12.06 7.59
CA THR A 71 -46.76 -12.33 6.19
C THR A 71 -46.23 -11.06 5.52
N LEU A 72 -46.96 -9.94 5.68
CA LEU A 72 -46.57 -8.65 5.08
C LEU A 72 -45.26 -8.10 5.70
N ILE A 73 -45.13 -8.21 7.03
CA ILE A 73 -43.88 -7.82 7.72
C ILE A 73 -42.72 -8.71 7.31
N ASN A 74 -42.94 -10.03 7.14
CA ASN A 74 -41.91 -10.96 6.72
C ASN A 74 -41.46 -10.71 5.26
N LEU A 75 -42.33 -10.22 4.37
CA LEU A 75 -41.88 -9.78 3.01
C LEU A 75 -40.87 -8.64 3.12
N GLN A 76 -41.13 -7.61 3.93
CA GLN A 76 -40.20 -6.51 4.16
C GLN A 76 -38.88 -7.01 4.75
N LYS A 77 -38.95 -7.81 5.80
CA LYS A 77 -37.74 -8.39 6.44
C LYS A 77 -36.93 -9.24 5.49
N THR A 78 -37.57 -10.06 4.65
CA THR A 78 -36.90 -10.89 3.65
C THR A 78 -36.19 -10.03 2.61
N TYR A 79 -36.83 -8.97 2.14
CA TYR A 79 -36.21 -8.00 1.23
C TYR A 79 -34.95 -7.39 1.85
N GLU A 80 -35.03 -6.89 3.08
CA GLU A 80 -33.90 -6.28 3.79
C GLU A 80 -32.74 -7.27 4.00
N LEU A 81 -33.03 -8.51 4.38
CA LEU A 81 -32.01 -9.56 4.49
C LEU A 81 -31.32 -9.85 3.16
N LYS A 82 -32.10 -9.87 2.05
CA LYS A 82 -31.54 -10.06 0.70
C LYS A 82 -30.67 -8.88 0.27
N LEU A 83 -31.00 -7.66 0.65
CA LEU A 83 -30.14 -6.50 0.40
C LEU A 83 -28.80 -6.62 1.15
N ILE A 84 -28.82 -7.05 2.41
CA ILE A 84 -27.60 -7.28 3.20
C ILE A 84 -26.74 -8.37 2.55
N GLU A 85 -27.35 -9.45 2.05
CA GLU A 85 -26.66 -10.51 1.34
C GLU A 85 -26.00 -10.01 0.05
N ILE A 86 -26.71 -9.22 -0.76
CA ILE A 86 -26.19 -8.57 -1.98
C ILE A 86 -24.99 -7.67 -1.65
N GLU A 87 -25.10 -6.84 -0.62
CA GLU A 87 -23.99 -5.96 -0.24
C GLU A 87 -22.76 -6.72 0.26
N LYS A 88 -22.94 -7.85 0.93
CA LYS A 88 -21.82 -8.73 1.30
C LYS A 88 -21.14 -9.32 0.08
N GLU A 89 -21.92 -9.82 -0.89
CA GLU A 89 -21.37 -10.37 -2.14
C GLU A 89 -20.61 -9.31 -2.95
N LYS A 90 -21.16 -8.09 -3.07
CA LYS A 90 -20.46 -6.97 -3.73
C LYS A 90 -19.13 -6.64 -3.07
N LYS A 91 -19.07 -6.63 -1.73
CA LYS A 91 -17.82 -6.41 -0.98
C LYS A 91 -16.80 -7.51 -1.25
N ILE A 92 -17.24 -8.78 -1.31
CA ILE A 92 -16.35 -9.89 -1.64
C ILE A 92 -15.80 -9.73 -3.05
N ASP A 93 -16.66 -9.41 -4.03
CA ASP A 93 -16.22 -9.22 -5.42
C ASP A 93 -15.22 -8.06 -5.55
N ALA A 94 -15.46 -6.95 -4.86
CA ALA A 94 -14.53 -5.84 -4.83
C ALA A 94 -13.16 -6.24 -4.26
N GLN A 95 -13.13 -7.09 -3.23
CA GLN A 95 -11.88 -7.60 -2.66
C GLN A 95 -11.19 -8.63 -3.57
N ILE A 96 -11.96 -9.44 -4.32
CA ILE A 96 -11.40 -10.36 -5.31
C ILE A 96 -10.62 -9.59 -6.39
N GLU A 97 -11.12 -8.44 -6.83
CA GLU A 97 -10.40 -7.57 -7.77
C GLU A 97 -9.06 -7.08 -7.17
N ILE A 98 -9.03 -6.72 -5.89
CA ILE A 98 -7.76 -6.37 -5.21
C ILE A 98 -6.78 -7.55 -5.18
N VAL A 99 -7.28 -8.76 -4.88
CA VAL A 99 -6.42 -9.96 -4.87
C VAL A 99 -5.77 -10.23 -6.23
N LYS A 100 -6.43 -9.92 -7.34
CA LYS A 100 -5.86 -10.04 -8.69
C LYS A 100 -4.69 -9.08 -8.94
N GLU A 101 -4.70 -7.93 -8.26
CA GLU A 101 -3.63 -6.93 -8.36
C GLU A 101 -2.40 -7.28 -7.52
N ILE A 102 -2.55 -8.19 -6.53
CA ILE A 102 -1.50 -8.62 -5.61
C ILE A 102 -0.91 -9.95 -6.08
N ASP A 103 0.40 -10.05 -6.18
CA ASP A 103 1.06 -11.34 -6.41
C ASP A 103 1.06 -12.18 -5.12
N TYR A 104 0.01 -12.99 -4.92
CA TYR A 104 -0.09 -13.87 -3.75
C TYR A 104 1.06 -14.88 -3.68
N ASN A 105 1.63 -15.30 -4.85
CA ASN A 105 2.76 -16.22 -4.88
C ASN A 105 4.04 -15.62 -4.29
N TYR A 106 4.16 -14.29 -4.28
CA TYR A 106 5.24 -13.60 -3.57
C TYR A 106 5.28 -14.03 -2.10
N PHE A 107 4.13 -14.05 -1.43
CA PHE A 107 4.05 -14.44 -0.01
C PHE A 107 4.34 -15.92 0.20
N VAL A 108 3.85 -16.77 -0.68
CA VAL A 108 4.07 -18.22 -0.58
C VAL A 108 5.53 -18.58 -0.82
N LYS A 109 6.16 -18.02 -1.85
CA LYS A 109 7.58 -18.25 -2.17
C LYS A 109 8.52 -17.79 -1.06
N ASN A 110 8.19 -16.71 -0.41
CA ASN A 110 8.98 -16.16 0.70
C ASN A 110 8.53 -16.71 2.07
N GLN A 111 7.73 -17.76 2.10
CA GLN A 111 7.27 -18.44 3.33
C GLN A 111 6.53 -17.51 4.32
N ILE A 112 5.94 -16.43 3.80
CA ILE A 112 5.21 -15.44 4.61
C ILE A 112 3.78 -15.90 4.87
N LEU A 113 3.12 -16.46 3.85
CA LEU A 113 1.77 -16.99 3.93
C LEU A 113 1.70 -18.40 3.32
N ASN A 114 0.77 -19.19 3.83
CA ASN A 114 0.50 -20.51 3.29
C ASN A 114 -0.21 -20.45 1.93
N VAL A 115 -0.13 -21.53 1.17
CA VAL A 115 -0.89 -21.70 -0.07
C VAL A 115 -2.38 -21.62 0.23
N ALA A 116 -3.10 -20.78 -0.49
CA ALA A 116 -4.55 -20.63 -0.38
C ALA A 116 -5.24 -21.32 -1.54
N LYS A 117 -6.32 -22.08 -1.23
CA LYS A 117 -7.08 -22.88 -2.20
C LYS A 117 -8.13 -22.07 -2.95
N SER A 118 -8.68 -21.03 -2.33
CA SER A 118 -9.75 -20.22 -2.87
C SER A 118 -9.43 -18.72 -2.82
N ALA A 119 -10.19 -17.89 -3.56
CA ALA A 119 -10.10 -16.44 -3.46
C ALA A 119 -10.50 -15.94 -2.07
N SER A 120 -11.48 -16.58 -1.42
CA SER A 120 -11.89 -16.27 -0.06
C SER A 120 -10.76 -16.51 0.95
N ASP A 121 -10.04 -17.64 0.83
CA ASP A 121 -8.89 -17.92 1.69
C ASP A 121 -7.79 -16.87 1.50
N LYS A 122 -7.53 -16.46 0.24
CA LYS A 122 -6.55 -15.39 -0.05
C LYS A 122 -6.95 -14.07 0.61
N ILE A 123 -8.23 -13.67 0.50
CA ILE A 123 -8.74 -12.45 1.13
C ILE A 123 -8.52 -12.52 2.65
N GLN A 124 -8.95 -13.61 3.28
CA GLN A 124 -8.83 -13.78 4.72
C GLN A 124 -7.36 -13.73 5.19
N ASN A 125 -6.47 -14.47 4.51
CA ASN A 125 -5.05 -14.48 4.84
C ASN A 125 -4.41 -13.10 4.67
N LEU A 126 -4.71 -12.40 3.56
CA LEU A 126 -4.18 -11.07 3.31
C LEU A 126 -4.72 -10.04 4.29
N CYS A 127 -6.03 -10.04 4.59
CA CYS A 127 -6.61 -9.13 5.58
C CYS A 127 -5.94 -9.30 6.97
N ALA A 128 -5.81 -10.55 7.42
CA ALA A 128 -5.18 -10.85 8.71
C ALA A 128 -3.70 -10.43 8.74
N PHE A 129 -2.95 -10.74 7.70
CA PHE A 129 -1.53 -10.41 7.60
C PHE A 129 -1.28 -8.90 7.47
N LEU A 130 -2.04 -8.24 6.59
CA LEU A 130 -1.91 -6.80 6.34
C LEU A 130 -2.61 -5.94 7.41
N LYS A 131 -3.31 -6.57 8.38
CA LYS A 131 -4.02 -5.90 9.47
C LYS A 131 -5.05 -4.88 8.97
N VAL A 132 -5.78 -5.24 7.93
CA VAL A 132 -6.89 -4.44 7.38
C VAL A 132 -8.20 -5.22 7.49
N SER A 133 -9.30 -4.52 7.73
CA SER A 133 -10.64 -5.14 7.79
C SER A 133 -11.19 -5.47 6.40
N ASP A 134 -10.66 -4.82 5.36
CA ASP A 134 -11.09 -4.94 3.97
C ASP A 134 -9.93 -4.56 3.04
N LEU A 135 -9.66 -5.41 2.02
CA LEU A 135 -8.55 -5.20 1.08
C LEU A 135 -8.74 -3.95 0.22
N THR A 136 -9.96 -3.45 0.02
CA THR A 136 -10.21 -2.22 -0.75
C THR A 136 -9.56 -0.99 -0.12
N LEU A 137 -9.25 -1.04 1.19
CA LEU A 137 -8.51 0.01 1.89
C LEU A 137 -7.11 0.22 1.31
N LEU A 138 -6.51 -0.83 0.71
CA LEU A 138 -5.19 -0.75 0.09
C LEU A 138 -5.13 0.20 -1.12
N ARG A 139 -6.28 0.63 -1.66
CA ARG A 139 -6.37 1.67 -2.71
C ARG A 139 -6.04 3.07 -2.20
N LYS A 140 -6.06 3.29 -0.89
CA LYS A 140 -5.80 4.61 -0.30
C LYS A 140 -4.31 4.93 -0.37
N PRO A 141 -3.91 6.05 -1.01
CA PRO A 141 -2.49 6.39 -1.18
C PRO A 141 -1.78 6.69 0.15
N ASP A 142 -2.53 7.13 1.15
CA ASP A 142 -2.05 7.58 2.47
C ASP A 142 -2.31 6.56 3.59
N LEU A 143 -2.68 5.32 3.24
CA LEU A 143 -3.08 4.31 4.24
C LEU A 143 -1.98 4.06 5.29
N LEU A 144 -0.74 3.90 4.87
CA LEU A 144 0.36 3.53 5.76
C LEU A 144 1.46 4.60 5.86
N ALA A 145 1.76 5.26 4.77
CA ALA A 145 2.74 6.34 4.69
C ALA A 145 2.57 7.13 3.40
N SER A 146 2.91 8.42 3.42
CA SER A 146 3.20 9.14 2.19
C SER A 146 4.56 8.65 1.69
N PHE A 147 4.60 8.02 0.54
CA PHE A 147 5.84 7.49 -0.03
C PHE A 147 6.03 8.02 -1.45
N ARG A 148 7.30 8.22 -1.81
CA ARG A 148 7.68 8.52 -3.18
C ARG A 148 7.83 7.19 -3.94
N THR A 149 7.17 7.10 -5.09
CA THR A 149 7.38 5.99 -6.00
C THR A 149 8.41 6.36 -7.06
N SER A 150 9.28 5.43 -7.40
CA SER A 150 10.22 5.56 -8.52
C SER A 150 9.55 5.51 -9.90
N VAL A 151 8.21 5.49 -9.94
CA VAL A 151 7.42 5.36 -11.16
C VAL A 151 6.92 6.74 -11.60
N GLN A 152 7.15 7.08 -12.86
CA GLN A 152 6.74 8.38 -13.44
C GLN A 152 5.21 8.59 -13.43
N THR A 153 4.43 7.51 -13.55
CA THR A 153 2.96 7.55 -13.46
C THR A 153 2.49 6.51 -12.46
N VAL A 154 1.93 6.99 -11.34
CA VAL A 154 1.43 6.12 -10.26
C VAL A 154 0.06 5.60 -10.64
N THR A 155 -0.09 4.29 -10.77
CA THR A 155 -1.36 3.59 -11.00
C THR A 155 -1.96 3.11 -9.67
N GLU A 156 -3.27 2.81 -9.65
CA GLU A 156 -3.92 2.18 -8.50
C GLU A 156 -3.20 0.89 -8.08
N ARG A 157 -2.77 0.09 -9.04
CA ARG A 157 -1.98 -1.13 -8.80
C ARG A 157 -0.67 -0.84 -8.07
N ASN A 158 0.00 0.26 -8.39
CA ASN A 158 1.22 0.65 -7.68
C ASN A 158 0.91 1.03 -6.22
N ILE A 159 -0.18 1.73 -5.96
CA ILE A 159 -0.62 2.12 -4.61
C ILE A 159 -0.93 0.87 -3.77
N ILE A 160 -1.72 -0.06 -4.32
CA ILE A 160 -2.05 -1.32 -3.65
C ILE A 160 -0.78 -2.08 -3.27
N ASN A 161 0.12 -2.32 -4.24
CA ASN A 161 1.33 -3.12 -3.99
C ASN A 161 2.36 -2.39 -3.10
N ALA A 162 2.40 -1.05 -3.12
CA ALA A 162 3.18 -0.27 -2.19
C ALA A 162 2.68 -0.46 -0.75
N ASN A 163 1.37 -0.30 -0.49
CA ASN A 163 0.79 -0.53 0.83
C ASN A 163 1.01 -1.97 1.32
N VAL A 164 0.89 -2.96 0.43
CA VAL A 164 1.16 -4.37 0.72
C VAL A 164 2.62 -4.57 1.16
N TRP A 165 3.56 -4.05 0.39
CA TRP A 165 4.99 -4.18 0.69
C TRP A 165 5.36 -3.44 1.98
N LEU A 166 4.86 -2.22 2.17
CA LEU A 166 5.06 -1.42 3.36
C LEU A 166 4.57 -2.14 4.62
N GLN A 167 3.34 -2.67 4.61
CA GLN A 167 2.82 -3.40 5.77
C GLN A 167 3.61 -4.68 6.04
N THR A 168 4.07 -5.35 4.98
CA THR A 168 4.95 -6.52 5.12
C THR A 168 6.25 -6.12 5.82
N ALA A 169 6.90 -5.05 5.38
CA ALA A 169 8.11 -4.52 6.00
C ALA A 169 7.90 -4.15 7.48
N ILE A 170 6.79 -3.49 7.79
CA ILE A 170 6.41 -3.13 9.15
C ILE A 170 6.24 -4.38 10.03
N ASN A 171 5.53 -5.40 9.54
CA ASN A 171 5.32 -6.63 10.30
C ASN A 171 6.63 -7.31 10.67
N PHE A 172 7.57 -7.42 9.73
CA PHE A 172 8.90 -7.97 10.01
C PHE A 172 9.72 -7.09 10.94
N GLY A 173 9.73 -5.78 10.72
CA GLY A 173 10.46 -4.83 11.55
C GLY A 173 9.99 -4.82 13.01
N LEU A 174 8.68 -4.92 13.24
CA LEU A 174 8.13 -4.96 14.59
C LEU A 174 8.48 -6.25 15.36
N GLN A 175 8.73 -7.36 14.65
CA GLN A 175 9.14 -8.62 15.26
C GLN A 175 10.63 -8.61 15.70
N LYS A 176 11.46 -7.76 15.07
CA LYS A 176 12.89 -7.68 15.44
C LYS A 176 13.08 -7.08 16.85
N GLN A 177 13.94 -7.70 17.63
CA GLN A 177 14.36 -7.18 18.94
C GLN A 177 15.51 -6.18 18.70
N VAL A 178 15.28 -4.92 19.02
CA VAL A 178 16.30 -3.85 18.90
C VAL A 178 16.35 -3.03 20.18
N LYS A 179 17.47 -2.34 20.42
CA LYS A 179 17.61 -1.38 21.53
C LYS A 179 16.73 -0.15 21.28
N PRO A 180 16.44 0.68 22.29
CA PRO A 180 15.85 2.00 22.08
C PRO A 180 16.69 2.82 21.10
N PHE A 181 16.04 3.60 20.23
CA PHE A 181 16.73 4.38 19.21
C PHE A 181 17.67 5.43 19.81
N ASP A 182 18.92 5.40 19.37
CA ASP A 182 19.96 6.34 19.74
C ASP A 182 20.56 7.00 18.48
N GLU A 183 20.21 8.27 18.27
CA GLU A 183 20.64 9.06 17.10
C GLU A 183 22.16 9.23 17.07
N ASN A 184 22.81 9.41 18.24
CA ASN A 184 24.26 9.61 18.31
C ASN A 184 25.01 8.33 17.93
N LYS A 185 24.53 7.17 18.40
CA LYS A 185 25.08 5.88 17.98
C LYS A 185 24.94 5.68 16.47
N LEU A 186 23.78 6.00 15.89
CA LEU A 186 23.60 5.88 14.44
C LEU A 186 24.54 6.81 13.68
N LYS A 187 24.75 8.06 14.15
CA LYS A 187 25.72 8.98 13.53
C LYS A 187 27.15 8.42 13.57
N LEU A 188 27.54 7.81 14.67
CA LEU A 188 28.85 7.16 14.81
C LEU A 188 28.98 5.88 13.96
N ALA A 189 27.88 5.18 13.70
CA ALA A 189 27.85 3.98 12.87
C ALA A 189 27.94 4.29 11.35
N VAL A 190 27.48 5.45 10.91
CA VAL A 190 27.46 5.84 9.47
C VAL A 190 28.81 5.65 8.77
N PRO A 191 29.98 6.08 9.32
CA PRO A 191 31.29 5.84 8.69
C PRO A 191 31.62 4.35 8.57
N GLU A 192 31.24 3.54 9.54
CA GLU A 192 31.47 2.08 9.49
C GLU A 192 30.56 1.42 8.44
N ILE A 193 29.31 1.82 8.38
CA ILE A 193 28.37 1.37 7.32
C ILE A 193 28.93 1.72 5.92
N ARG A 194 29.53 2.91 5.79
CA ARG A 194 30.14 3.33 4.51
C ARG A 194 31.30 2.43 4.10
N LYS A 195 32.15 1.99 5.03
CA LYS A 195 33.24 1.03 4.73
C LYS A 195 32.73 -0.32 4.24
N MET A 196 31.51 -0.71 4.61
CA MET A 196 30.90 -1.96 4.15
C MET A 196 30.59 -1.98 2.66
N THR A 197 30.64 -0.83 1.98
CA THR A 197 30.51 -0.76 0.51
C THR A 197 31.58 -1.57 -0.23
N LEU A 198 32.68 -1.91 0.43
CA LEU A 198 33.78 -2.73 -0.10
C LEU A 198 33.63 -4.22 0.20
N MET A 199 32.60 -4.62 0.95
CA MET A 199 32.38 -5.99 1.39
C MET A 199 31.33 -6.69 0.55
N GLN A 200 31.38 -8.02 0.54
CA GLN A 200 30.35 -8.85 -0.09
C GLN A 200 29.10 -8.96 0.80
N PRO A 201 27.90 -9.19 0.23
CA PRO A 201 26.65 -9.28 0.99
C PRO A 201 26.70 -10.24 2.18
N GLN A 202 27.33 -11.39 2.01
CA GLN A 202 27.46 -12.41 3.06
C GLN A 202 28.26 -11.90 4.26
N GLU A 203 29.15 -10.92 4.06
CA GLU A 203 29.99 -10.33 5.10
C GLU A 203 29.33 -9.11 5.74
N PHE A 204 28.76 -8.21 4.91
CA PHE A 204 28.25 -6.95 5.41
C PHE A 204 26.83 -7.06 6.00
N LEU A 205 25.95 -7.91 5.46
CA LEU A 205 24.55 -7.97 5.95
C LEU A 205 24.44 -8.28 7.45
N PRO A 206 25.13 -9.31 7.99
CA PRO A 206 25.08 -9.57 9.44
C PRO A 206 25.63 -8.41 10.27
N LYS A 207 26.71 -7.76 9.81
CA LYS A 207 27.33 -6.62 10.49
C LYS A 207 26.41 -5.39 10.46
N LEU A 208 25.76 -5.14 9.32
CA LEU A 208 24.83 -4.04 9.14
C LEU A 208 23.60 -4.22 10.02
N GLU A 209 23.05 -5.43 10.08
CA GLU A 209 21.93 -5.75 10.98
C GLU A 209 22.30 -5.52 12.45
N GLN A 210 23.46 -6.00 12.88
CA GLN A 210 23.94 -5.81 14.25
C GLN A 210 24.11 -4.33 14.59
N LEU A 211 24.76 -3.54 13.71
CA LEU A 211 24.92 -2.10 13.95
C LEU A 211 23.59 -1.37 14.05
N PHE A 212 22.65 -1.69 13.17
CA PHE A 212 21.32 -1.10 13.23
C PHE A 212 20.57 -1.50 14.51
N GLU A 213 20.63 -2.77 14.92
CA GLU A 213 20.03 -3.25 16.16
C GLU A 213 20.57 -2.49 17.38
N GLU A 214 21.88 -2.26 17.43
CA GLU A 214 22.53 -1.48 18.51
C GLU A 214 22.14 -0.01 18.55
N CYS A 215 21.76 0.54 17.38
CA CYS A 215 21.25 1.90 17.23
C CYS A 215 19.74 2.03 17.45
N GLY A 216 19.01 0.94 17.64
CA GLY A 216 17.55 0.94 17.78
C GLY A 216 16.81 1.00 16.44
N VAL A 217 17.44 0.57 15.35
CA VAL A 217 16.88 0.49 14.02
C VAL A 217 16.61 -0.97 13.65
N ALA A 218 15.35 -1.33 13.50
CA ALA A 218 14.93 -2.63 12.98
C ALA A 218 15.10 -2.65 11.46
N PHE A 219 16.25 -3.09 10.98
CA PHE A 219 16.55 -3.20 9.56
C PHE A 219 15.84 -4.41 8.95
N VAL A 220 15.17 -4.20 7.83
CA VAL A 220 14.44 -5.23 7.09
C VAL A 220 14.83 -5.16 5.62
N LEU A 221 15.38 -6.25 5.11
CA LEU A 221 15.61 -6.43 3.69
C LEU A 221 14.54 -7.37 3.15
N LEU A 222 13.71 -6.90 2.21
CA LEU A 222 12.62 -7.69 1.63
C LEU A 222 12.80 -7.85 0.12
N PRO A 223 12.35 -8.99 -0.46
CA PRO A 223 12.22 -9.09 -1.90
C PRO A 223 11.32 -8.00 -2.45
N SER A 224 11.66 -7.54 -3.67
CA SER A 224 10.81 -6.59 -4.37
C SER A 224 9.48 -7.22 -4.76
N LEU A 225 8.39 -6.56 -4.40
CA LEU A 225 7.06 -6.94 -4.86
C LEU A 225 6.79 -6.33 -6.24
N LYS A 226 6.27 -7.13 -7.15
CA LYS A 226 5.92 -6.69 -8.50
C LYS A 226 4.96 -5.48 -8.44
N ASN A 227 5.23 -4.47 -9.25
CA ASN A 227 4.46 -3.22 -9.31
C ASN A 227 4.46 -2.37 -8.02
N CYS A 228 5.32 -2.65 -7.03
CA CYS A 228 5.38 -1.88 -5.80
C CYS A 228 5.87 -0.44 -6.04
N GLY A 229 6.95 -0.24 -6.81
CA GLY A 229 7.50 1.10 -7.09
C GLY A 229 8.23 1.77 -5.91
N VAL A 230 8.16 1.22 -4.70
CA VAL A 230 8.85 1.72 -3.50
C VAL A 230 10.18 0.99 -3.36
N ASN A 231 11.27 1.71 -3.07
CA ASN A 231 12.60 1.12 -2.88
C ASN A 231 12.96 0.94 -1.40
N GLY A 232 12.48 1.81 -0.54
CA GLY A 232 12.71 1.76 0.90
C GLY A 232 11.61 2.46 1.67
N VAL A 233 11.64 2.35 3.00
CA VAL A 233 10.74 3.04 3.91
C VAL A 233 11.34 3.15 5.31
N VAL A 234 11.08 4.28 5.94
CA VAL A 234 11.32 4.49 7.38
C VAL A 234 9.99 4.71 8.09
N LYS A 235 9.74 3.94 9.15
CA LYS A 235 8.56 4.11 10.00
C LYS A 235 8.95 4.12 11.48
N TRP A 236 8.40 5.08 12.21
CA TRP A 236 8.64 5.25 13.65
C TRP A 236 7.55 4.60 14.48
N TYR A 237 7.95 3.89 15.52
CA TYR A 237 7.09 3.28 16.53
C TYR A 237 7.71 3.57 17.91
N ASP A 238 7.23 4.59 18.59
CA ASP A 238 7.75 5.08 19.87
C ASP A 238 9.28 5.31 19.84
N ASP A 239 10.05 4.43 20.46
CA ASP A 239 11.51 4.44 20.54
C ASP A 239 12.20 3.49 19.54
N LYS A 240 11.44 2.85 18.65
CA LYS A 240 11.94 1.95 17.60
C LYS A 240 11.76 2.55 16.22
N VAL A 241 12.74 2.37 15.36
CA VAL A 241 12.69 2.71 13.93
C VAL A 241 12.67 1.44 13.11
N VAL A 242 11.69 1.29 12.24
CA VAL A 242 11.72 0.29 11.17
C VAL A 242 12.28 0.94 9.92
N LEU A 243 13.41 0.44 9.41
CA LEU A 243 14.03 0.82 8.16
C LEU A 243 14.02 -0.39 7.25
N ALA A 244 13.27 -0.31 6.16
CA ALA A 244 13.21 -1.40 5.20
C ALA A 244 13.64 -0.95 3.81
N ILE A 245 14.36 -1.82 3.12
CA ILE A 245 14.70 -1.66 1.69
C ILE A 245 14.37 -2.94 0.94
N ASN A 246 14.19 -2.82 -0.37
CA ASN A 246 14.01 -3.98 -1.23
C ASN A 246 15.28 -4.30 -2.05
N ASP A 247 15.28 -5.50 -2.63
CA ASP A 247 16.36 -5.98 -3.50
C ASP A 247 16.21 -5.57 -4.97
N ARG A 248 15.26 -4.66 -5.28
CA ARG A 248 15.02 -4.18 -6.64
C ARG A 248 16.26 -3.46 -7.15
N ASN A 249 16.74 -3.85 -8.32
CA ASN A 249 17.99 -3.30 -8.87
C ASN A 249 19.21 -3.61 -8.00
N SER A 250 19.43 -4.86 -7.65
CA SER A 250 20.51 -5.39 -6.78
C SER A 250 21.95 -4.92 -7.11
N PHE A 251 22.14 -3.78 -7.79
CA PHE A 251 23.46 -3.18 -7.98
C PHE A 251 23.94 -2.53 -6.68
N ALA A 252 25.23 -2.72 -6.38
CA ALA A 252 25.86 -2.21 -5.16
C ALA A 252 25.63 -0.71 -4.95
N ASP A 253 25.76 0.09 -6.00
CA ASP A 253 25.53 1.54 -5.94
C ASP A 253 24.09 1.90 -5.55
N THR A 254 23.10 1.22 -6.14
CA THR A 254 21.67 1.46 -5.84
C THR A 254 21.32 1.00 -4.42
N PHE A 255 21.86 -0.16 -4.00
CA PHE A 255 21.66 -0.68 -2.64
C PHE A 255 22.18 0.29 -1.58
N TRP A 256 23.45 0.71 -1.70
CA TRP A 256 24.06 1.60 -0.73
C TRP A 256 23.46 3.00 -0.74
N PHE A 257 23.11 3.50 -1.94
CA PHE A 257 22.36 4.75 -2.03
C PHE A 257 21.04 4.68 -1.27
N SER A 258 20.26 3.60 -1.44
CA SER A 258 19.01 3.39 -0.73
C SER A 258 19.20 3.32 0.78
N ILE A 259 20.22 2.60 1.28
CA ILE A 259 20.55 2.56 2.71
C ILE A 259 20.77 3.97 3.29
N PHE A 260 21.63 4.77 2.66
CA PHE A 260 21.94 6.10 3.17
C PHE A 260 20.80 7.09 2.97
N HIS A 261 20.00 6.94 1.93
CA HIS A 261 18.76 7.69 1.73
C HIS A 261 17.78 7.46 2.89
N GLU A 262 17.53 6.18 3.23
CA GLU A 262 16.65 5.84 4.36
C GLU A 262 17.24 6.28 5.72
N ILE A 263 18.55 6.21 5.91
CA ILE A 263 19.21 6.80 7.10
C ILE A 263 18.97 8.32 7.16
N GLY A 264 19.00 9.00 6.00
CA GLY A 264 18.64 10.41 5.89
C GLY A 264 17.24 10.68 6.43
N HIS A 265 16.26 9.85 6.05
CA HIS A 265 14.90 9.94 6.59
C HIS A 265 14.81 9.65 8.10
N VAL A 266 15.63 8.74 8.62
CA VAL A 266 15.72 8.53 10.08
C VAL A 266 16.12 9.81 10.80
N PHE A 267 17.10 10.55 10.29
CA PHE A 267 17.54 11.83 10.90
C PHE A 267 16.54 12.98 10.74
N GLN A 268 15.61 12.87 9.81
CA GLN A 268 14.51 13.83 9.61
C GLN A 268 13.34 13.67 10.59
N LYS A 269 13.45 12.81 11.58
CA LYS A 269 12.50 12.32 12.61
C LYS A 269 11.32 13.22 12.98
N LYS A 270 11.47 14.53 12.99
CA LYS A 270 10.48 15.47 13.55
C LYS A 270 9.51 16.07 12.55
N LYS A 271 9.76 15.94 11.26
CA LYS A 271 9.02 16.70 10.25
C LYS A 271 7.74 16.00 9.78
N THR A 272 7.59 14.72 10.06
CA THR A 272 6.47 13.88 9.58
C THR A 272 5.20 13.94 10.45
N LYS A 273 5.27 14.50 11.67
CA LYS A 273 4.13 14.54 12.62
C LYS A 273 3.22 15.76 12.52
N ILE A 274 3.55 16.76 11.75
CA ILE A 274 2.78 18.02 11.69
C ILE A 274 2.58 18.43 10.25
N ILE A 275 1.62 17.87 9.55
CA ILE A 275 1.05 18.56 8.40
C ILE A 275 -0.36 18.02 8.13
N ILE A 276 -1.35 18.81 8.57
CA ILE A 276 -2.74 18.70 8.16
C ILE A 276 -3.03 19.93 7.30
N ASN A 277 -2.64 19.87 6.01
CA ASN A 277 -3.21 20.73 4.95
C ASN A 277 -2.62 20.32 3.58
N ASP A 278 -3.45 19.82 2.68
CA ASP A 278 -3.07 19.11 1.44
C ASP A 278 -2.16 19.88 0.45
N LYS A 279 -2.12 21.21 0.49
CA LYS A 279 -1.28 22.01 -0.43
C LYS A 279 0.16 22.26 0.07
N VAL A 280 0.39 22.20 1.37
CA VAL A 280 1.72 22.39 1.98
C VAL A 280 2.49 21.07 2.03
N LEU A 281 1.77 19.93 2.05
CA LEU A 281 2.31 18.58 2.08
C LEU A 281 3.19 18.23 0.87
N SER A 282 2.85 18.70 -0.34
CA SER A 282 3.59 18.31 -1.55
C SER A 282 4.98 18.94 -1.61
N GLN A 283 5.13 20.20 -1.19
CA GLN A 283 6.39 20.93 -1.27
C GLN A 283 7.36 20.50 -0.16
N THR A 284 6.87 20.38 1.07
CA THR A 284 7.68 19.88 2.20
C THR A 284 8.09 18.42 2.05
N SER A 285 7.29 17.59 1.40
CA SER A 285 7.66 16.21 1.08
C SER A 285 8.77 16.14 0.04
N GLN A 286 8.75 16.98 -0.99
CA GLN A 286 9.83 17.08 -1.99
C GLN A 286 11.15 17.58 -1.38
N ASP A 287 11.08 18.53 -0.47
CA ASP A 287 12.26 19.03 0.24
C ASP A 287 12.92 17.95 1.10
N LEU A 288 12.11 17.16 1.82
CA LEU A 288 12.60 16.05 2.63
C LEU A 288 13.28 14.96 1.79
N GLU A 289 12.69 14.61 0.65
CA GLU A 289 13.29 13.68 -0.31
C GLU A 289 14.61 14.21 -0.87
N SER A 290 14.65 15.50 -1.27
CA SER A 290 15.86 16.14 -1.77
C SER A 290 16.97 16.18 -0.72
N ASP A 291 16.61 16.43 0.55
CA ASP A 291 17.55 16.40 1.66
C ASP A 291 18.10 15.00 1.92
N ALA A 292 17.25 13.95 1.85
CA ALA A 292 17.68 12.56 2.00
C ALA A 292 18.57 12.11 0.83
N ASP A 293 18.22 12.50 -0.41
CA ASP A 293 19.04 12.28 -1.58
C ASP A 293 20.43 12.95 -1.46
N ARG A 294 20.46 14.20 -0.99
CA ARG A 294 21.70 14.95 -0.76
C ARG A 294 22.54 14.27 0.32
N TYR A 295 21.92 13.88 1.44
CA TYR A 295 22.58 13.16 2.51
C TYR A 295 23.23 11.87 2.00
N ALA A 296 22.50 11.04 1.26
CA ALA A 296 23.04 9.81 0.70
C ALA A 296 24.23 10.07 -0.26
N ARG A 297 24.10 11.07 -1.11
CA ARG A 297 25.18 11.48 -2.03
C ARG A 297 26.44 11.93 -1.29
N ASP A 298 26.27 12.79 -0.29
CA ASP A 298 27.40 13.37 0.45
C ASP A 298 28.12 12.35 1.31
N ILE A 299 27.41 11.38 1.89
CA ILE A 299 28.01 10.28 2.62
C ILE A 299 28.82 9.36 1.69
N LEU A 300 28.23 8.96 0.56
CA LEU A 300 28.90 8.06 -0.39
C LEU A 300 30.04 8.75 -1.11
N LEU A 301 29.80 9.95 -1.63
CA LEU A 301 30.75 10.70 -2.42
C LEU A 301 30.53 12.21 -2.21
N PRO A 302 31.27 12.84 -1.27
CA PRO A 302 31.15 14.27 -0.99
C PRO A 302 31.32 15.13 -2.24
N GLN A 303 30.53 16.18 -2.34
CA GLN A 303 30.46 17.03 -3.53
C GLN A 303 31.83 17.57 -3.95
N LYS A 304 32.65 18.03 -3.02
CA LYS A 304 34.00 18.55 -3.29
C LYS A 304 34.93 17.51 -3.96
N GLU A 305 34.85 16.26 -3.44
CA GLU A 305 35.65 15.15 -4.00
C GLU A 305 35.14 14.74 -5.38
N TYR A 306 33.81 14.80 -5.56
CA TYR A 306 33.19 14.53 -6.86
C TYR A 306 33.60 15.55 -7.92
N GLU A 307 33.66 16.84 -7.58
CA GLU A 307 34.16 17.90 -8.47
C GLU A 307 35.62 17.64 -8.86
N THR A 308 36.48 17.23 -7.90
CA THR A 308 37.86 16.84 -8.19
C THR A 308 37.93 15.66 -9.18
N LEU A 309 37.00 14.70 -9.06
CA LEU A 309 36.90 13.62 -10.04
C LEU A 309 36.57 14.16 -11.45
N LEU A 310 35.55 15.03 -11.53
CA LEU A 310 35.09 15.61 -12.79
C LEU A 310 36.26 16.36 -13.50
N ASP A 311 36.99 17.18 -12.74
CA ASP A 311 38.16 17.91 -13.25
C ASP A 311 39.22 16.97 -13.81
N SER A 312 39.49 15.86 -13.08
CA SER A 312 40.45 14.84 -13.55
C SER A 312 39.98 14.11 -14.81
N CYS A 313 38.67 14.12 -15.08
CA CYS A 313 38.04 13.48 -16.21
C CYS A 313 37.81 14.42 -17.42
N SER A 314 38.31 15.65 -17.40
CA SER A 314 38.22 16.60 -18.52
C SER A 314 38.60 16.04 -19.87
N ASN A 315 39.62 15.16 -19.91
CA ASN A 315 40.07 14.42 -21.09
C ASN A 315 39.42 13.04 -21.27
N GLY A 316 38.22 12.86 -20.72
CA GLY A 316 37.43 11.64 -20.79
C GLY A 316 37.51 10.78 -19.53
N VAL A 317 36.40 10.10 -19.25
CA VAL A 317 36.24 9.16 -18.13
C VAL A 317 36.81 7.80 -18.56
N THR A 318 37.77 7.25 -17.81
CA THR A 318 38.26 5.88 -17.97
C THR A 318 37.97 5.05 -16.73
N TYR A 319 37.93 3.71 -16.88
CA TYR A 319 37.67 2.83 -15.75
C TYR A 319 38.80 2.91 -14.71
N ASP A 320 40.06 3.04 -15.16
CA ASP A 320 41.22 3.17 -14.25
C ASP A 320 41.13 4.42 -13.38
N LYS A 321 40.71 5.56 -13.93
CA LYS A 321 40.45 6.78 -13.16
C LYS A 321 39.35 6.55 -12.12
N ILE A 322 38.26 5.86 -12.47
CA ILE A 322 37.18 5.52 -11.56
C ILE A 322 37.69 4.64 -10.42
N CYS A 323 38.44 3.58 -10.74
CA CYS A 323 39.02 2.65 -9.75
C CYS A 323 39.98 3.36 -8.81
N TRP A 324 40.88 4.17 -9.36
CA TRP A 324 41.85 4.94 -8.58
C TRP A 324 41.15 5.88 -7.60
N PHE A 325 40.14 6.58 -8.11
CA PHE A 325 39.34 7.50 -7.28
C PHE A 325 38.52 6.78 -6.20
N ALA A 326 37.84 5.71 -6.57
CA ALA A 326 37.05 4.88 -5.65
C ALA A 326 37.92 4.31 -4.51
N ASN A 327 39.11 3.82 -4.85
CA ASN A 327 40.09 3.34 -3.86
C ASN A 327 40.56 4.44 -2.93
N ARG A 328 40.87 5.63 -3.44
CA ARG A 328 41.21 6.82 -2.64
C ARG A 328 40.08 7.18 -1.68
N MET A 329 38.80 7.07 -2.12
CA MET A 329 37.64 7.38 -1.32
C MET A 329 37.23 6.24 -0.37
N GLY A 330 37.81 5.06 -0.51
CA GLY A 330 37.42 3.88 0.27
C GLY A 330 35.99 3.43 0.04
N ILE A 331 35.55 3.42 -1.23
CA ILE A 331 34.21 2.98 -1.64
C ILE A 331 34.30 2.06 -2.86
N HIS A 332 33.22 1.30 -3.12
CA HIS A 332 33.17 0.44 -4.30
C HIS A 332 33.10 1.27 -5.61
N PRO A 333 33.87 0.90 -6.67
CA PRO A 333 33.90 1.64 -7.95
C PRO A 333 32.50 1.80 -8.60
N GLY A 334 31.62 0.82 -8.40
CA GLY A 334 30.24 0.88 -8.87
C GLY A 334 29.47 2.10 -8.38
N ILE A 335 29.75 2.59 -7.15
CA ILE A 335 29.13 3.79 -6.58
C ILE A 335 29.52 5.03 -7.39
N VAL A 336 30.79 5.13 -7.76
CA VAL A 336 31.31 6.23 -8.61
C VAL A 336 30.67 6.17 -10.00
N ILE A 337 30.59 4.96 -10.60
CA ILE A 337 29.94 4.74 -11.90
C ILE A 337 28.47 5.16 -11.83
N GLY A 338 27.74 4.69 -10.81
CA GLY A 338 26.32 5.01 -10.62
C GLY A 338 26.08 6.51 -10.51
N ARG A 339 26.95 7.23 -9.78
CA ARG A 339 26.88 8.70 -9.66
C ARG A 339 27.13 9.40 -11.00
N LEU A 340 28.17 9.02 -11.74
CA LEU A 340 28.50 9.59 -13.05
C LEU A 340 27.37 9.34 -14.08
N GLN A 341 26.72 8.16 -14.02
CA GLN A 341 25.58 7.82 -14.87
C GLN A 341 24.34 8.63 -14.50
N HIS A 342 24.05 8.74 -13.20
CA HIS A 342 22.90 9.51 -12.71
C HIS A 342 22.99 10.99 -13.10
N ASP A 343 24.17 11.58 -12.98
CA ASP A 343 24.42 12.99 -13.30
C ASP A 343 24.62 13.24 -14.81
N GLY A 344 24.49 12.22 -15.65
CA GLY A 344 24.58 12.32 -17.11
C GLY A 344 25.98 12.57 -17.64
N VAL A 345 27.03 12.42 -16.80
CA VAL A 345 28.44 12.57 -17.21
C VAL A 345 28.86 11.44 -18.16
N ILE A 346 28.33 10.25 -17.94
CA ILE A 346 28.47 9.10 -18.81
C ILE A 346 27.10 8.45 -19.07
N PRO A 347 26.88 7.85 -20.26
CA PRO A 347 25.64 7.16 -20.55
C PRO A 347 25.47 5.90 -19.69
N PHE A 348 24.23 5.51 -19.38
CA PHE A 348 23.93 4.32 -18.58
C PHE A 348 24.49 3.00 -19.16
N SER A 349 24.73 2.95 -20.47
CA SER A 349 25.34 1.78 -21.14
C SER A 349 26.82 1.62 -20.86
N ARG A 350 27.50 2.70 -20.42
CA ARG A 350 28.96 2.68 -20.20
C ARG A 350 29.31 2.12 -18.83
N PHE A 351 30.27 1.23 -18.78
CA PHE A 351 30.77 0.56 -17.56
C PHE A 351 29.70 -0.28 -16.79
N THR A 352 28.58 -0.61 -17.40
CA THR A 352 27.50 -1.39 -16.73
C THR A 352 27.99 -2.75 -16.23
N LYS A 353 28.91 -3.41 -16.99
CA LYS A 353 29.53 -4.68 -16.62
C LYS A 353 30.44 -4.58 -15.39
N MET A 354 30.85 -3.36 -15.03
CA MET A 354 31.70 -3.06 -13.88
C MET A 354 30.94 -2.70 -12.64
N ARG A 355 29.60 -2.53 -12.75
CA ARG A 355 28.72 -2.38 -11.60
C ARG A 355 28.42 -3.77 -11.05
N GLU A 356 28.80 -3.98 -9.81
CA GLU A 356 28.55 -5.23 -9.13
C GLU A 356 27.06 -5.40 -8.84
N LYS A 357 26.56 -6.60 -9.08
CA LYS A 357 25.18 -6.97 -8.77
C LYS A 357 25.19 -7.91 -7.58
N TYR A 358 24.57 -7.50 -6.48
CA TYR A 358 24.45 -8.32 -5.29
C TYR A 358 23.46 -9.47 -5.50
N GLN A 359 23.87 -10.67 -5.10
CA GLN A 359 22.98 -11.82 -4.94
C GLN A 359 22.62 -11.90 -3.46
N ILE A 360 21.45 -11.37 -3.13
CA ILE A 360 20.94 -11.41 -1.76
C ILE A 360 19.98 -12.58 -1.69
N ILE A 361 20.41 -13.64 -0.99
CA ILE A 361 19.59 -14.81 -0.68
C ILE A 361 19.05 -14.56 0.73
N MET A 362 17.73 -14.50 0.87
CA MET A 362 17.05 -14.37 2.16
C MET A 362 16.76 -15.72 2.75
#